data_6c02d99fbfc9e0cd1ffc54befc714a18
#
_entry.id   6c02d99fbfc9e0cd1ffc54befc714a18
#
_cell.length_a   1.000
_cell.length_b   1.000
_cell.length_c   1.000
_cell.angle_alpha   90.00
_cell.angle_beta   90.00
_cell.angle_gamma   90.00
#
_symmetry.space_group_name_H-M   'P 1'
#
loop_
_entity.id
_entity.type
_entity.pdbx_description
1 polymer ?
#
loop_
_entity_poly.entity_id
_entity_poly.type
_entity_poly.pdbx_seq_one_letter_code
_entity_poly.pdbx_strand_id
1 'polypeptide(L)'
;MHLIYLVQYFRPEKASGGDMVVDLLDGFAAHGWRTDVFTPTPTRNVTEEERRIYSTDKKVEQLNAGNTVIHRMALYREGKGFIERTLRYLIFSCQCLYRAITVPADFIFTGSGPPTQGAVAGIAKKLTGKKVIYNLQDIFPDSLVNAGIAKEHSNIVKLGRILEQFTYKNADAIITISDDMRENLLNKNVPPEKLYVVHNWIDTAHLNHVDRENNTLFDELHLPRGNFYITYAGNLGHVQGIDLVLEAAERLQPYPDIKFVLFGNGSEEESLRLLIQDNLLLM
;
A
#
# COMPACT_ATOMS: atom_id res chain seq x y z
N MET A 1 5.55 -25.44 -6.20
CA MET A 1 4.78 -24.45 -7.00
C MET A 1 5.64 -23.25 -7.27
N HIS A 2 5.46 -22.61 -8.42
CA HIS A 2 6.24 -21.44 -8.83
C HIS A 2 5.31 -20.22 -8.99
N LEU A 3 5.64 -19.12 -8.31
CA LEU A 3 4.87 -17.89 -8.25
C LEU A 3 5.65 -16.73 -8.87
N ILE A 4 5.00 -15.93 -9.71
CA ILE A 4 5.46 -14.59 -10.08
C ILE A 4 4.74 -13.60 -9.18
N TYR A 5 5.49 -12.78 -8.44
CA TYR A 5 4.93 -11.68 -7.66
C TYR A 5 5.25 -10.33 -8.30
N LEU A 6 4.22 -9.62 -8.73
CA LEU A 6 4.33 -8.28 -9.32
C LEU A 6 4.01 -7.26 -8.23
N VAL A 7 5.00 -6.51 -7.77
CA VAL A 7 4.83 -5.54 -6.67
C VAL A 7 5.49 -4.21 -7.01
N GLN A 8 4.79 -3.10 -6.73
CA GLN A 8 5.26 -1.75 -7.08
C GLN A 8 6.34 -1.23 -6.15
N TYR A 9 6.26 -1.55 -4.86
CA TYR A 9 7.19 -1.09 -3.82
C TYR A 9 7.70 -2.28 -3.02
N PHE A 10 9.01 -2.32 -2.83
CA PHE A 10 9.68 -3.35 -2.06
C PHE A 10 10.87 -2.76 -1.32
N ARG A 11 11.33 -3.39 -0.23
CA ARG A 11 12.52 -2.95 0.50
C ARG A 11 13.65 -2.56 -0.47
N PRO A 12 14.42 -1.49 -0.22
CA PRO A 12 14.51 -0.70 1.00
C PRO A 12 13.46 0.43 1.09
N GLU A 13 12.55 0.55 0.13
CA GLU A 13 11.52 1.58 0.17
C GLU A 13 10.62 1.43 1.40
N LYS A 14 10.55 2.49 2.20
CA LYS A 14 9.64 2.56 3.35
C LYS A 14 8.24 2.93 2.85
N ALA A 15 7.51 1.95 2.39
CA ALA A 15 6.12 2.07 1.97
C ALA A 15 5.21 1.32 2.95
N SER A 16 3.99 1.79 3.11
CA SER A 16 2.97 1.08 3.90
C SER A 16 2.82 -0.36 3.39
N GLY A 17 2.84 -1.32 4.29
CA GLY A 17 2.72 -2.74 3.94
C GLY A 17 4.00 -3.41 3.42
N GLY A 18 5.14 -2.69 3.37
CA GLY A 18 6.40 -3.28 2.90
C GLY A 18 6.87 -4.50 3.70
N ASP A 19 6.63 -4.51 5.00
CA ASP A 19 6.98 -5.63 5.87
C ASP A 19 6.05 -6.82 5.62
N MET A 20 4.75 -6.60 5.43
CA MET A 20 3.80 -7.66 5.06
C MET A 20 4.18 -8.39 3.77
N VAL A 21 4.80 -7.70 2.80
CA VAL A 21 5.29 -8.35 1.58
C VAL A 21 6.40 -9.34 1.91
N VAL A 22 7.31 -8.99 2.82
CA VAL A 22 8.40 -9.87 3.23
C VAL A 22 7.88 -11.08 3.98
N ASP A 23 6.99 -10.87 4.95
CA ASP A 23 6.35 -11.97 5.71
C ASP A 23 5.62 -12.94 4.78
N LEU A 24 4.94 -12.39 3.75
CA LEU A 24 4.25 -13.21 2.76
C LEU A 24 5.23 -14.06 1.95
N LEU A 25 6.38 -13.49 1.55
CA LEU A 25 7.42 -14.21 0.83
C LEU A 25 8.07 -15.30 1.70
N ASP A 26 8.28 -15.03 2.97
CA ASP A 26 8.79 -15.98 3.95
C ASP A 26 7.79 -17.13 4.15
N GLY A 27 6.50 -16.81 4.24
CA GLY A 27 5.42 -17.80 4.29
C GLY A 27 5.38 -18.69 3.04
N PHE A 28 5.50 -18.14 1.84
CA PHE A 28 5.57 -18.92 0.61
C PHE A 28 6.78 -19.85 0.59
N ALA A 29 7.94 -19.35 0.99
CA ALA A 29 9.16 -20.14 1.03
C ALA A 29 9.08 -21.27 2.07
N ALA A 30 8.51 -21.02 3.25
CA ALA A 30 8.28 -22.02 4.29
C ALA A 30 7.38 -23.17 3.81
N HIS A 31 6.47 -22.89 2.88
CA HIS A 31 5.62 -23.89 2.24
C HIS A 31 6.25 -24.51 0.95
N GLY A 32 7.53 -24.27 0.71
CA GLY A 32 8.27 -24.85 -0.42
C GLY A 32 7.91 -24.23 -1.78
N TRP A 33 7.39 -23.00 -1.81
CA TRP A 33 7.12 -22.31 -3.06
C TRP A 33 8.37 -21.54 -3.51
N ARG A 34 8.63 -21.58 -4.80
CA ARG A 34 9.56 -20.68 -5.45
C ARG A 34 8.83 -19.42 -5.87
N THR A 35 9.43 -18.24 -5.59
CA THR A 35 8.83 -16.95 -5.94
C THR A 35 9.82 -16.07 -6.67
N ASP A 36 9.48 -15.64 -7.88
CA ASP A 36 10.17 -14.59 -8.61
C ASP A 36 9.42 -13.26 -8.41
N VAL A 37 10.03 -12.33 -7.69
CA VAL A 37 9.45 -11.00 -7.41
C VAL A 37 9.95 -10.00 -8.43
N PHE A 38 9.05 -9.31 -9.11
CA PHE A 38 9.37 -8.22 -10.04
C PHE A 38 8.92 -6.90 -9.46
N THR A 39 9.89 -6.02 -9.20
CA THR A 39 9.68 -4.72 -8.56
C THR A 39 10.56 -3.66 -9.23
N PRO A 40 10.17 -2.38 -9.25
CA PRO A 40 11.02 -1.32 -9.77
C PRO A 40 12.30 -1.13 -8.95
N THR A 41 13.29 -0.48 -9.55
CA THR A 41 14.37 0.15 -8.80
C THR A 41 13.80 1.14 -7.80
N PRO A 42 14.23 1.12 -6.51
CA PRO A 42 13.64 1.92 -5.44
C PRO A 42 13.62 3.43 -5.74
N THR A 43 12.57 4.11 -5.31
CA THR A 43 12.39 5.55 -5.56
C THR A 43 11.90 6.34 -4.35
N ARG A 44 11.14 5.72 -3.43
CA ARG A 44 10.53 6.39 -2.29
C ARG A 44 11.39 6.26 -1.05
N ASN A 45 11.67 7.40 -0.40
CA ASN A 45 12.39 7.45 0.87
C ASN A 45 13.75 6.72 0.82
N VAL A 46 14.44 6.79 -0.31
CA VAL A 46 15.77 6.23 -0.55
C VAL A 46 16.72 7.31 -1.06
N THR A 47 17.98 7.22 -0.65
CA THR A 47 19.06 8.07 -1.13
C THR A 47 19.45 7.72 -2.57
N GLU A 48 20.19 8.60 -3.25
CA GLU A 48 20.75 8.31 -4.57
C GLU A 48 21.72 7.14 -4.53
N GLU A 49 22.51 7.04 -3.46
CA GLU A 49 23.47 5.95 -3.28
C GLU A 49 22.76 4.61 -3.13
N GLU A 50 21.74 4.53 -2.27
CA GLU A 50 20.92 3.30 -2.14
C GLU A 50 20.29 2.94 -3.48
N ARG A 51 19.69 3.92 -4.18
CA ARG A 51 19.12 3.67 -5.50
C ARG A 51 20.15 3.13 -6.50
N ARG A 52 21.37 3.65 -6.50
CA ARG A 52 22.46 3.19 -7.34
C ARG A 52 22.79 1.73 -7.05
N ILE A 53 22.93 1.37 -5.78
CA ILE A 53 23.23 -0.01 -5.34
C ILE A 53 22.15 -0.98 -5.86
N TYR A 54 20.86 -0.62 -5.74
CA TYR A 54 19.76 -1.48 -6.21
C TYR A 54 19.53 -1.45 -7.72
N SER A 55 20.17 -0.55 -8.45
CA SER A 55 20.14 -0.57 -9.91
C SER A 55 21.32 -1.32 -10.54
N THR A 56 22.39 -1.58 -9.79
CA THR A 56 23.60 -2.26 -10.22
C THR A 56 23.82 -3.56 -9.44
N ASP A 57 24.37 -3.46 -8.23
CA ASP A 57 24.90 -4.57 -7.46
C ASP A 57 23.79 -5.47 -6.89
N LYS A 58 22.67 -4.85 -6.47
CA LYS A 58 21.48 -5.54 -5.95
C LYS A 58 20.31 -5.55 -6.96
N LYS A 59 20.63 -5.59 -8.25
CA LYS A 59 19.60 -5.71 -9.29
C LYS A 59 18.86 -7.03 -9.24
N VAL A 60 19.54 -8.08 -8.79
CA VAL A 60 18.96 -9.39 -8.48
C VAL A 60 19.43 -9.79 -7.09
N GLU A 61 18.50 -10.14 -6.22
CA GLU A 61 18.76 -10.58 -4.85
C GLU A 61 18.10 -11.92 -4.61
N GLN A 62 18.73 -12.78 -3.82
CA GLN A 62 18.15 -14.04 -3.39
C GLN A 62 17.86 -14.00 -1.89
N LEU A 63 16.66 -14.40 -1.51
CA LEU A 63 16.20 -14.55 -0.14
C LEU A 63 15.74 -15.99 0.09
N ASN A 64 15.51 -16.36 1.36
CA ASN A 64 14.90 -17.64 1.73
C ASN A 64 15.63 -18.84 1.14
N ALA A 65 16.96 -18.87 1.31
CA ALA A 65 17.84 -19.92 0.77
C ALA A 65 17.67 -20.15 -0.76
N GLY A 66 17.34 -19.07 -1.51
CA GLY A 66 17.16 -19.11 -2.96
C GLY A 66 15.73 -19.41 -3.42
N ASN A 67 14.80 -19.67 -2.50
CA ASN A 67 13.38 -19.87 -2.87
C ASN A 67 12.69 -18.58 -3.33
N THR A 68 13.22 -17.41 -2.95
CA THR A 68 12.72 -16.11 -3.37
C THR A 68 13.80 -15.35 -4.13
N VAL A 69 13.51 -14.96 -5.36
CA VAL A 69 14.43 -14.16 -6.20
C VAL A 69 13.78 -12.81 -6.52
N ILE A 70 14.43 -11.74 -6.11
CA ILE A 70 13.97 -10.37 -6.36
C ILE A 70 14.64 -9.84 -7.62
N HIS A 71 13.86 -9.40 -8.59
CA HIS A 71 14.32 -8.79 -9.84
C HIS A 71 13.95 -7.32 -9.87
N ARG A 72 14.96 -6.43 -9.83
CA ARG A 72 14.77 -4.98 -9.95
C ARG A 72 14.64 -4.58 -11.42
N MET A 73 13.50 -4.02 -11.77
CA MET A 73 13.25 -3.51 -13.11
C MET A 73 13.64 -2.03 -13.19
N ALA A 74 14.41 -1.67 -14.22
CA ALA A 74 14.81 -0.29 -14.42
C ALA A 74 13.59 0.59 -14.67
N LEU A 75 13.41 1.62 -13.82
CA LEU A 75 12.32 2.57 -13.92
C LEU A 75 12.82 3.93 -13.40
N TYR A 76 12.46 5.02 -14.07
CA TYR A 76 12.85 6.36 -13.63
C TYR A 76 12.19 6.74 -12.30
N ARG A 77 12.71 7.78 -11.64
CA ARG A 77 12.14 8.26 -10.37
C ARG A 77 10.69 8.68 -10.52
N GLU A 78 9.95 8.50 -9.45
CA GLU A 78 8.57 8.96 -9.38
C GLU A 78 8.52 10.49 -9.36
N GLY A 79 7.95 11.09 -10.41
CA GLY A 79 7.73 12.52 -10.51
C GLY A 79 6.51 13.00 -9.71
N LYS A 80 6.41 14.29 -9.49
CA LYS A 80 5.26 14.91 -8.81
C LYS A 80 4.07 15.12 -9.75
N GLY A 81 4.31 15.21 -11.06
CA GLY A 81 3.31 15.48 -12.08
C GLY A 81 2.40 14.29 -12.38
N PHE A 82 1.13 14.57 -12.72
CA PHE A 82 0.15 13.55 -13.10
C PHE A 82 0.61 12.73 -14.34
N ILE A 83 1.12 13.42 -15.36
CA ILE A 83 1.57 12.78 -16.61
C ILE A 83 2.77 11.85 -16.35
N GLU A 84 3.75 12.32 -15.55
CA GLU A 84 4.94 11.54 -15.20
C GLU A 84 4.57 10.27 -14.45
N ARG A 85 3.63 10.35 -13.50
CA ARG A 85 3.12 9.19 -12.76
C ARG A 85 2.37 8.22 -13.67
N THR A 86 1.53 8.74 -14.55
CA THR A 86 0.77 7.91 -15.50
C THR A 86 1.72 7.16 -16.44
N LEU A 87 2.70 7.84 -17.02
CA LEU A 87 3.70 7.22 -17.89
C LEU A 87 4.54 6.18 -17.13
N ARG A 88 4.94 6.48 -15.90
CA ARG A 88 5.64 5.53 -15.05
C ARG A 88 4.81 4.26 -14.81
N TYR A 89 3.53 4.39 -14.52
CA TYR A 89 2.65 3.24 -14.30
C TYR A 89 2.45 2.42 -15.58
N LEU A 90 2.37 3.06 -16.74
CA LEU A 90 2.28 2.37 -18.01
C LEU A 90 3.56 1.58 -18.33
N ILE A 91 4.74 2.19 -18.17
CA ILE A 91 6.02 1.50 -18.38
C ILE A 91 6.16 0.31 -17.44
N PHE A 92 5.85 0.51 -16.14
CA PHE A 92 5.87 -0.56 -15.15
C PHE A 92 4.89 -1.68 -15.52
N SER A 93 3.67 -1.35 -15.94
CA SER A 93 2.67 -2.32 -16.38
C SER A 93 3.13 -3.12 -17.59
N CYS A 94 3.77 -2.49 -18.57
CA CYS A 94 4.35 -3.18 -19.74
C CYS A 94 5.48 -4.13 -19.33
N GLN A 95 6.37 -3.71 -18.43
CA GLN A 95 7.43 -4.56 -17.90
C GLN A 95 6.87 -5.76 -17.14
N CYS A 96 5.86 -5.54 -16.28
CA CYS A 96 5.16 -6.60 -15.55
C CYS A 96 4.50 -7.58 -16.52
N LEU A 97 3.80 -7.09 -17.53
CA LEU A 97 3.16 -7.93 -18.53
C LEU A 97 4.20 -8.81 -19.27
N TYR A 98 5.30 -8.23 -19.71
CA TYR A 98 6.39 -8.96 -20.34
C TYR A 98 6.91 -10.09 -19.43
N ARG A 99 7.17 -9.80 -18.16
CA ARG A 99 7.64 -10.80 -17.18
C ARG A 99 6.59 -11.86 -16.89
N ALA A 100 5.34 -11.45 -16.71
CA ALA A 100 4.24 -12.38 -16.47
C ALA A 100 4.01 -13.37 -17.63
N ILE A 101 4.33 -12.96 -18.88
CA ILE A 101 4.23 -13.83 -20.05
C ILE A 101 5.46 -14.72 -20.19
N THR A 102 6.67 -14.17 -20.05
CA THR A 102 7.93 -14.85 -20.44
C THR A 102 8.51 -15.75 -19.36
N VAL A 103 8.27 -15.45 -18.08
CA VAL A 103 8.79 -16.26 -16.96
C VAL A 103 7.88 -17.49 -16.76
N PRO A 104 8.41 -18.71 -16.76
CA PRO A 104 7.61 -19.92 -16.48
C PRO A 104 7.19 -19.91 -15.01
N ALA A 105 5.89 -19.98 -14.75
CA ALA A 105 5.33 -20.09 -13.41
C ALA A 105 3.90 -20.66 -13.46
N ASP A 106 3.41 -21.13 -12.33
CA ASP A 106 2.05 -21.65 -12.17
C ASP A 106 1.05 -20.53 -11.88
N PHE A 107 1.51 -19.52 -11.12
CA PHE A 107 0.67 -18.45 -10.59
C PHE A 107 1.27 -17.06 -10.83
N ILE A 108 0.38 -16.08 -10.97
CA ILE A 108 0.69 -14.65 -10.91
C ILE A 108 -0.01 -14.10 -9.66
N PHE A 109 0.76 -13.54 -8.73
CA PHE A 109 0.27 -12.82 -7.57
C PHE A 109 0.54 -11.34 -7.76
N THR A 110 -0.46 -10.49 -7.56
CA THR A 110 -0.29 -9.05 -7.69
C THR A 110 -1.26 -8.29 -6.80
N GLY A 111 -0.85 -7.11 -6.34
CA GLY A 111 -1.70 -6.21 -5.56
C GLY A 111 -2.49 -5.22 -6.43
N SER A 112 -3.30 -4.38 -5.77
CA SER A 112 -4.10 -3.32 -6.40
C SER A 112 -3.32 -2.04 -6.73
N GLY A 113 -2.05 -1.96 -6.41
CA GLY A 113 -1.18 -0.82 -6.72
C GLY A 113 -0.09 -1.14 -7.75
N PRO A 114 -0.05 -0.41 -8.90
CA PRO A 114 -1.05 0.53 -9.43
C PRO A 114 -2.32 -0.16 -9.94
N PRO A 115 -3.43 0.57 -10.14
CA PRO A 115 -4.72 -0.01 -10.51
C PRO A 115 -4.74 -0.86 -11.79
N THR A 116 -3.73 -0.72 -12.63
CA THR A 116 -3.56 -1.48 -13.88
C THR A 116 -3.06 -2.92 -13.66
N GLN A 117 -2.51 -3.26 -12.48
CA GLN A 117 -1.83 -4.54 -12.26
C GLN A 117 -2.76 -5.75 -12.36
N GLY A 118 -3.99 -5.63 -11.87
CA GLY A 118 -4.97 -6.70 -12.03
C GLY A 118 -5.31 -6.97 -13.49
N ALA A 119 -5.42 -5.92 -14.31
CA ALA A 119 -5.62 -6.07 -15.76
C ALA A 119 -4.40 -6.68 -16.46
N VAL A 120 -3.19 -6.29 -16.07
CA VAL A 120 -1.94 -6.89 -16.55
C VAL A 120 -1.92 -8.40 -16.29
N ALA A 121 -2.22 -8.81 -15.06
CA ALA A 121 -2.29 -10.23 -14.69
C ALA A 121 -3.38 -10.97 -15.49
N GLY A 122 -4.55 -10.35 -15.68
CA GLY A 122 -5.64 -10.92 -16.47
C GLY A 122 -5.29 -11.11 -17.96
N ILE A 123 -4.55 -10.17 -18.54
CA ILE A 123 -4.03 -10.32 -19.92
C ILE A 123 -3.00 -11.46 -19.99
N ALA A 124 -2.05 -11.48 -19.05
CA ALA A 124 -1.04 -12.53 -18.98
C ALA A 124 -1.68 -13.93 -18.85
N LYS A 125 -2.71 -14.05 -18.00
CA LYS A 125 -3.50 -15.30 -17.87
C LYS A 125 -4.07 -15.76 -19.21
N LYS A 126 -4.69 -14.84 -19.95
CA LYS A 126 -5.29 -15.19 -21.26
C LYS A 126 -4.26 -15.69 -22.28
N LEU A 127 -3.02 -15.20 -22.18
CA LEU A 127 -1.95 -15.56 -23.11
C LEU A 127 -1.17 -16.81 -22.68
N THR A 128 -1.14 -17.13 -21.39
CA THR A 128 -0.26 -18.17 -20.84
C THR A 128 -0.98 -19.28 -20.09
N GLY A 129 -2.24 -19.10 -19.72
CA GLY A 129 -3.00 -20.03 -18.91
C GLY A 129 -2.65 -20.02 -17.41
N LYS A 130 -1.69 -19.20 -16.95
CA LYS A 130 -1.32 -19.07 -15.54
C LYS A 130 -2.51 -18.64 -14.70
N LYS A 131 -2.58 -19.12 -13.46
CA LYS A 131 -3.63 -18.69 -12.52
C LYS A 131 -3.27 -17.33 -11.88
N VAL A 132 -4.28 -16.52 -11.61
CA VAL A 132 -4.13 -15.16 -11.06
C VAL A 132 -4.72 -15.08 -9.66
N ILE A 133 -3.90 -14.68 -8.71
CA ILE A 133 -4.29 -14.30 -7.34
C ILE A 133 -4.15 -12.79 -7.23
N TYR A 134 -5.27 -12.10 -6.97
CA TYR A 134 -5.32 -10.65 -6.87
C TYR A 134 -5.50 -10.23 -5.42
N ASN A 135 -4.47 -9.62 -4.84
CA ASN A 135 -4.49 -9.08 -3.47
C ASN A 135 -4.99 -7.64 -3.48
N LEU A 136 -6.27 -7.46 -3.14
CA LEU A 136 -6.98 -6.21 -3.19
C LEU A 136 -6.83 -5.45 -1.86
N GLN A 137 -5.93 -4.47 -1.84
CA GLN A 137 -5.68 -3.61 -0.67
C GLN A 137 -6.49 -2.31 -0.73
N ASP A 138 -6.97 -1.93 -1.92
CA ASP A 138 -7.77 -0.73 -2.17
C ASP A 138 -8.69 -0.95 -3.36
N ILE A 139 -9.96 -0.56 -3.23
CA ILE A 139 -10.98 -0.69 -4.28
C ILE A 139 -10.95 0.55 -5.17
N PHE A 140 -10.15 0.50 -6.23
CA PHE A 140 -10.17 1.51 -7.28
C PHE A 140 -11.24 1.15 -8.33
N PRO A 141 -12.10 2.11 -8.79
CA PRO A 141 -12.03 3.56 -8.59
C PRO A 141 -12.86 4.10 -7.40
N ASP A 142 -13.47 3.24 -6.56
CA ASP A 142 -14.30 3.69 -5.43
C ASP A 142 -13.54 4.63 -4.50
N SER A 143 -12.27 4.31 -4.21
CA SER A 143 -11.42 5.13 -3.36
C SER A 143 -11.24 6.56 -3.89
N LEU A 144 -11.17 6.76 -5.21
CA LEU A 144 -11.10 8.12 -5.78
C LEU A 144 -12.39 8.91 -5.58
N VAL A 145 -13.52 8.23 -5.69
CA VAL A 145 -14.86 8.86 -5.52
C VAL A 145 -15.08 9.19 -4.06
N ASN A 146 -14.82 8.24 -3.16
CA ASN A 146 -14.98 8.40 -1.72
C ASN A 146 -14.06 9.49 -1.14
N ALA A 147 -12.86 9.63 -1.69
CA ALA A 147 -11.92 10.69 -1.33
C ALA A 147 -12.26 12.07 -1.96
N GLY A 148 -13.33 12.18 -2.75
CA GLY A 148 -13.69 13.40 -3.45
C GLY A 148 -12.74 13.83 -4.57
N ILE A 149 -11.76 12.98 -4.93
CA ILE A 149 -10.75 13.27 -5.96
C ILE A 149 -11.36 13.22 -7.37
N ALA A 150 -12.34 12.34 -7.58
CA ALA A 150 -13.03 12.22 -8.86
C ALA A 150 -14.54 12.11 -8.69
N LYS A 151 -15.27 12.68 -9.64
CA LYS A 151 -16.75 12.53 -9.69
C LYS A 151 -17.11 11.16 -10.26
N GLU A 152 -18.18 10.53 -9.73
CA GLU A 152 -18.65 9.19 -10.14
C GLU A 152 -18.79 9.03 -11.67
N HIS A 153 -19.23 10.06 -12.35
CA HIS A 153 -19.46 10.00 -13.81
C HIS A 153 -18.27 10.46 -14.66
N SER A 154 -17.12 10.74 -14.04
CA SER A 154 -15.93 11.17 -14.76
C SER A 154 -15.35 10.05 -15.65
N ASN A 155 -14.64 10.42 -16.71
CA ASN A 155 -14.04 9.44 -17.64
C ASN A 155 -13.02 8.55 -16.95
N ILE A 156 -12.30 9.06 -15.94
CA ILE A 156 -11.32 8.28 -15.18
C ILE A 156 -12.01 7.18 -14.36
N VAL A 157 -13.14 7.47 -13.74
CA VAL A 157 -13.94 6.49 -13.00
C VAL A 157 -14.53 5.45 -13.95
N LYS A 158 -15.09 5.86 -15.10
CA LYS A 158 -15.60 4.93 -16.12
C LYS A 158 -14.52 3.97 -16.61
N LEU A 159 -13.32 4.48 -16.92
CA LEU A 159 -12.18 3.64 -17.31
C LEU A 159 -11.75 2.72 -16.16
N GLY A 160 -11.72 3.24 -14.92
CA GLY A 160 -11.45 2.46 -13.71
C GLY A 160 -12.41 1.29 -13.55
N ARG A 161 -13.72 1.51 -13.75
CA ARG A 161 -14.74 0.44 -13.69
C ARG A 161 -14.51 -0.66 -14.74
N ILE A 162 -14.08 -0.30 -15.94
CA ILE A 162 -13.76 -1.28 -16.99
C ILE A 162 -12.55 -2.14 -16.57
N LEU A 163 -11.49 -1.51 -16.04
CA LEU A 163 -10.30 -2.21 -15.56
C LEU A 163 -10.63 -3.11 -14.36
N GLU A 164 -11.42 -2.61 -13.42
CA GLU A 164 -11.91 -3.34 -12.25
C GLU A 164 -12.67 -4.60 -12.66
N GLN A 165 -13.70 -4.46 -13.49
CA GLN A 165 -14.50 -5.59 -13.98
C GLN A 165 -13.65 -6.61 -14.74
N PHE A 166 -12.75 -6.14 -15.59
CA PHE A 166 -11.84 -7.02 -16.31
C PHE A 166 -10.94 -7.81 -15.34
N THR A 167 -10.42 -7.16 -14.31
CA THR A 167 -9.57 -7.76 -13.29
C THR A 167 -10.34 -8.84 -12.53
N TYR A 168 -11.51 -8.53 -11.98
CA TYR A 168 -12.30 -9.46 -11.18
C TYR A 168 -12.78 -10.66 -12.01
N LYS A 169 -13.14 -10.44 -13.27
CA LYS A 169 -13.51 -11.52 -14.19
C LYS A 169 -12.37 -12.52 -14.42
N ASN A 170 -11.13 -12.02 -14.55
CA ASN A 170 -9.97 -12.83 -14.91
C ASN A 170 -9.18 -13.36 -13.69
N ALA A 171 -9.38 -12.85 -12.49
CA ALA A 171 -8.80 -13.40 -11.29
C ALA A 171 -9.40 -14.79 -10.97
N ASP A 172 -8.56 -15.73 -10.53
CA ASP A 172 -8.97 -17.03 -10.00
C ASP A 172 -9.28 -16.95 -8.52
N ALA A 173 -8.54 -16.12 -7.79
CA ALA A 173 -8.79 -15.77 -6.40
C ALA A 173 -8.57 -14.27 -6.18
N ILE A 174 -9.39 -13.68 -5.32
CA ILE A 174 -9.28 -12.28 -4.90
C ILE A 174 -9.22 -12.27 -3.38
N ILE A 175 -8.14 -11.72 -2.85
CA ILE A 175 -7.95 -11.54 -1.41
C ILE A 175 -8.38 -10.12 -1.06
N THR A 176 -9.30 -9.96 -0.11
CA THR A 176 -9.71 -8.67 0.46
C THR A 176 -9.21 -8.56 1.91
N ILE A 177 -9.04 -7.35 2.41
CA ILE A 177 -8.50 -7.10 3.76
C ILE A 177 -9.59 -6.94 4.82
N SER A 178 -10.86 -6.90 4.42
CA SER A 178 -11.99 -6.81 5.34
C SER A 178 -13.25 -7.44 4.76
N ASP A 179 -14.20 -7.75 5.64
CA ASP A 179 -15.51 -8.24 5.24
C ASP A 179 -16.31 -7.19 4.45
N ASP A 180 -16.19 -5.90 4.80
CA ASP A 180 -16.84 -4.80 4.05
C ASP A 180 -16.35 -4.74 2.60
N MET A 181 -15.04 -4.92 2.37
CA MET A 181 -14.50 -5.00 1.01
C MET A 181 -15.04 -6.23 0.27
N ARG A 182 -15.12 -7.37 0.94
CA ARG A 182 -15.73 -8.58 0.37
C ARG A 182 -17.18 -8.33 -0.01
N GLU A 183 -17.96 -7.70 0.85
CA GLU A 183 -19.36 -7.37 0.59
C GLU A 183 -19.51 -6.39 -0.59
N ASN A 184 -18.65 -5.37 -0.66
CA ASN A 184 -18.59 -4.46 -1.82
C ASN A 184 -18.38 -5.24 -3.13
N LEU A 185 -17.50 -6.24 -3.16
CA LEU A 185 -17.27 -7.06 -4.34
C LEU A 185 -18.46 -7.97 -4.67
N LEU A 186 -19.13 -8.52 -3.66
CA LEU A 186 -20.36 -9.30 -3.86
C LEU A 186 -21.45 -8.42 -4.50
N ASN A 187 -21.59 -7.18 -4.06
CA ASN A 187 -22.53 -6.21 -4.65
C ASN A 187 -22.17 -5.84 -6.10
N LYS A 188 -20.90 -6.03 -6.49
CA LYS A 188 -20.42 -5.90 -7.88
C LYS A 188 -20.51 -7.21 -8.68
N ASN A 189 -21.24 -8.20 -8.18
CA ASN A 189 -21.43 -9.51 -8.79
C ASN A 189 -20.14 -10.35 -8.98
N VAL A 190 -19.15 -10.16 -8.11
CA VAL A 190 -18.00 -11.06 -8.08
C VAL A 190 -18.41 -12.37 -7.41
N PRO A 191 -18.15 -13.55 -8.03
CA PRO A 191 -18.53 -14.83 -7.47
C PRO A 191 -17.91 -15.07 -6.07
N PRO A 192 -18.71 -15.48 -5.07
CA PRO A 192 -18.25 -15.62 -3.68
C PRO A 192 -17.13 -16.66 -3.52
N GLU A 193 -17.08 -17.68 -4.37
CA GLU A 193 -16.04 -18.72 -4.36
C GLU A 193 -14.66 -18.22 -4.75
N LYS A 194 -14.55 -17.03 -5.32
CA LYS A 194 -13.29 -16.35 -5.62
C LYS A 194 -12.79 -15.46 -4.50
N LEU A 195 -13.64 -15.13 -3.51
CA LEU A 195 -13.38 -14.10 -2.50
C LEU A 195 -12.88 -14.71 -1.20
N TYR A 196 -11.73 -14.26 -0.76
CA TYR A 196 -11.08 -14.65 0.48
C TYR A 196 -10.77 -13.40 1.32
N VAL A 197 -11.16 -13.41 2.60
CA VAL A 197 -10.81 -12.32 3.53
C VAL A 197 -9.54 -12.73 4.27
N VAL A 198 -8.49 -11.92 4.10
CA VAL A 198 -7.24 -12.04 4.85
C VAL A 198 -6.90 -10.65 5.37
N HIS A 199 -7.11 -10.43 6.65
CA HIS A 199 -6.82 -9.14 7.29
C HIS A 199 -5.33 -8.82 7.22
N ASN A 200 -4.99 -7.54 7.08
CA ASN A 200 -3.61 -7.10 7.22
C ASN A 200 -3.11 -7.43 8.63
N TRP A 201 -1.86 -7.82 8.73
CA TRP A 201 -1.23 -8.30 9.97
C TRP A 201 0.00 -7.47 10.32
N ILE A 202 0.44 -7.63 11.54
CA ILE A 202 1.73 -7.14 12.03
C ILE A 202 2.40 -8.26 12.82
N ASP A 203 3.71 -8.38 12.70
CA ASP A 203 4.48 -9.28 13.54
C ASP A 203 4.54 -8.75 14.98
N THR A 204 3.80 -9.39 15.87
CA THR A 204 3.74 -9.03 17.30
C THR A 204 4.97 -9.47 18.09
N ALA A 205 5.78 -10.38 17.57
CA ALA A 205 6.99 -10.85 18.25
C ALA A 205 8.04 -9.74 18.43
N HIS A 206 8.01 -8.72 17.59
CA HIS A 206 8.91 -7.57 17.63
C HIS A 206 8.28 -6.33 18.30
N LEU A 207 7.03 -6.42 18.76
CA LEU A 207 6.36 -5.35 19.49
C LEU A 207 6.62 -5.51 20.98
N ASN A 208 7.39 -4.59 21.54
CA ASN A 208 7.57 -4.53 22.99
C ASN A 208 6.49 -3.63 23.60
N HIS A 209 5.79 -4.16 24.60
CA HIS A 209 4.96 -3.31 25.45
C HIS A 209 5.88 -2.39 26.27
N VAL A 210 5.61 -1.10 26.19
CA VAL A 210 6.32 -0.10 27.01
C VAL A 210 5.29 0.51 27.94
N ASP A 211 5.47 0.27 29.24
CA ASP A 211 4.63 0.90 30.24
C ASP A 211 4.71 2.42 30.15
N ARG A 212 3.61 3.09 30.42
CA ARG A 212 3.50 4.55 30.35
C ARG A 212 4.61 5.28 31.14
N GLU A 213 4.98 4.73 32.30
CA GLU A 213 6.00 5.29 33.18
C GLU A 213 7.41 5.22 32.55
N ASN A 214 7.66 4.19 31.74
CA ASN A 214 8.95 3.94 31.08
C ASN A 214 9.01 4.47 29.64
N ASN A 215 7.93 5.07 29.14
CA ASN A 215 7.87 5.58 27.77
C ASN A 215 8.59 6.93 27.68
N THR A 216 9.74 6.93 27.00
CA THR A 216 10.61 8.11 26.83
C THR A 216 9.98 9.23 26.01
N LEU A 217 8.98 8.94 25.17
CA LEU A 217 8.30 9.96 24.36
C LEU A 217 7.66 11.07 25.21
N PHE A 218 7.22 10.75 26.44
CA PHE A 218 6.69 11.76 27.33
C PHE A 218 7.73 12.81 27.71
N ASP A 219 8.97 12.39 27.92
CA ASP A 219 10.07 13.28 28.29
C ASP A 219 10.63 14.00 27.06
N GLU A 220 10.78 13.28 25.94
CA GLU A 220 11.27 13.85 24.66
C GLU A 220 10.34 14.93 24.11
N LEU A 221 9.02 14.76 24.26
CA LEU A 221 8.02 15.70 23.78
C LEU A 221 7.49 16.64 24.86
N HIS A 222 8.07 16.59 26.07
CA HIS A 222 7.65 17.39 27.23
C HIS A 222 6.15 17.24 27.58
N LEU A 223 5.61 16.02 27.46
CA LEU A 223 4.20 15.73 27.69
C LEU A 223 3.94 15.35 29.16
N PRO A 224 2.98 16.00 29.84
CA PRO A 224 2.59 15.62 31.21
C PRO A 224 2.03 14.18 31.27
N ARG A 225 2.60 13.33 32.13
CA ARG A 225 2.18 11.91 32.20
C ARG A 225 0.76 11.71 32.76
N GLY A 226 0.18 12.71 33.44
CA GLY A 226 -1.17 12.63 34.02
C GLY A 226 -2.30 12.82 33.00
N ASN A 227 -2.04 13.35 31.82
CA ASN A 227 -3.06 13.66 30.83
C ASN A 227 -3.51 12.42 30.04
N PHE A 228 -4.72 12.48 29.49
CA PHE A 228 -5.21 11.51 28.51
C PHE A 228 -4.81 11.96 27.10
N TYR A 229 -4.16 11.10 26.33
CA TYR A 229 -3.67 11.41 24.99
C TYR A 229 -4.46 10.66 23.93
N ILE A 230 -5.03 11.41 22.99
CA ILE A 230 -5.57 10.90 21.74
C ILE A 230 -4.46 11.07 20.70
N THR A 231 -3.94 9.95 20.18
CA THR A 231 -2.80 9.96 19.28
C THR A 231 -3.19 9.52 17.86
N TYR A 232 -2.68 10.23 16.88
CA TYR A 232 -2.69 9.80 15.47
C TYR A 232 -1.24 9.64 15.01
N ALA A 233 -0.94 8.53 14.35
CA ALA A 233 0.35 8.29 13.73
C ALA A 233 0.16 7.81 12.29
N GLY A 234 0.57 8.64 11.30
CA GLY A 234 0.36 8.30 9.90
C GLY A 234 0.62 9.44 8.93
N ASN A 235 0.23 9.24 7.67
CA ASN A 235 0.33 10.27 6.64
C ASN A 235 -0.67 11.41 6.91
N LEU A 236 -0.19 12.66 6.88
CA LEU A 236 -1.02 13.86 7.01
C LEU A 236 -1.49 14.32 5.62
N GLY A 237 -2.34 13.52 4.99
CA GLY A 237 -2.86 13.80 3.65
C GLY A 237 -4.38 14.03 3.66
N HIS A 238 -4.89 14.61 2.59
CA HIS A 238 -6.30 14.97 2.44
C HIS A 238 -7.28 13.82 2.71
N VAL A 239 -6.92 12.60 2.28
CA VAL A 239 -7.78 11.42 2.41
C VAL A 239 -7.95 10.95 3.86
N GLN A 240 -7.05 11.33 4.75
CA GLN A 240 -7.06 10.93 6.15
C GLN A 240 -8.06 11.69 7.01
N GLY A 241 -8.57 12.83 6.53
CA GLY A 241 -9.58 13.61 7.25
C GLY A 241 -9.12 14.11 8.61
N ILE A 242 -7.86 14.57 8.72
CA ILE A 242 -7.28 15.03 10.00
C ILE A 242 -7.96 16.30 10.52
N ASP A 243 -8.58 17.07 9.65
CA ASP A 243 -9.47 18.18 9.97
C ASP A 243 -10.55 17.77 10.99
N LEU A 244 -11.13 16.59 10.83
CA LEU A 244 -12.10 16.05 11.80
C LEU A 244 -11.48 15.83 13.21
N VAL A 245 -10.21 15.46 13.27
CA VAL A 245 -9.47 15.31 14.52
C VAL A 245 -9.29 16.67 15.19
N LEU A 246 -8.99 17.71 14.40
CA LEU A 246 -8.86 19.09 14.91
C LEU A 246 -10.21 19.65 15.37
N GLU A 247 -11.31 19.39 14.67
CA GLU A 247 -12.65 19.76 15.13
C GLU A 247 -13.00 19.07 16.47
N ALA A 248 -12.62 17.80 16.63
CA ALA A 248 -12.81 17.08 17.88
C ALA A 248 -11.97 17.71 19.02
N ALA A 249 -10.72 18.10 18.72
CA ALA A 249 -9.85 18.77 19.69
C ALA A 249 -10.44 20.11 20.15
N GLU A 250 -10.99 20.91 19.21
CA GLU A 250 -11.68 22.15 19.51
C GLU A 250 -12.87 21.95 20.46
N ARG A 251 -13.70 20.95 20.18
CA ARG A 251 -14.87 20.61 21.04
C ARG A 251 -14.47 20.10 22.42
N LEU A 252 -13.29 19.54 22.55
CA LEU A 252 -12.76 18.99 23.81
C LEU A 252 -11.89 19.99 24.61
N GLN A 253 -11.72 21.23 24.15
CA GLN A 253 -11.00 22.28 24.88
C GLN A 253 -11.48 22.47 26.35
N PRO A 254 -12.79 22.33 26.70
CA PRO A 254 -13.21 22.42 28.08
C PRO A 254 -12.63 21.33 29.03
N TYR A 255 -11.97 20.31 28.46
CA TYR A 255 -11.36 19.21 29.20
C TYR A 255 -9.83 19.28 29.12
N PRO A 256 -9.16 20.04 30.00
CA PRO A 256 -7.74 20.35 29.89
C PRO A 256 -6.82 19.13 30.00
N ASP A 257 -7.31 18.04 30.59
CA ASP A 257 -6.55 16.78 30.73
C ASP A 257 -6.56 15.92 29.46
N ILE A 258 -7.39 16.27 28.45
CA ILE A 258 -7.40 15.59 27.16
C ILE A 258 -6.49 16.35 26.19
N LYS A 259 -5.51 15.65 25.63
CA LYS A 259 -4.54 16.19 24.69
C LYS A 259 -4.52 15.39 23.39
N PHE A 260 -4.26 16.06 22.28
CA PHE A 260 -4.10 15.43 20.99
C PHE A 260 -2.63 15.48 20.57
N VAL A 261 -2.11 14.38 20.03
CA VAL A 261 -0.73 14.32 19.51
C VAL A 261 -0.76 13.68 18.13
N LEU A 262 -0.29 14.43 17.13
CA LEU A 262 -0.26 14.00 15.73
C LEU A 262 1.19 13.72 15.32
N PHE A 263 1.46 12.48 14.91
CA PHE A 263 2.75 12.05 14.39
C PHE A 263 2.63 11.79 12.89
N GLY A 264 3.39 12.50 12.06
CA GLY A 264 3.38 12.25 10.64
C GLY A 264 3.91 13.41 9.81
N ASN A 265 3.88 13.19 8.50
CA ASN A 265 4.11 14.20 7.49
C ASN A 265 3.14 13.97 6.32
N GLY A 266 2.94 14.95 5.46
CA GLY A 266 2.04 14.82 4.31
C GLY A 266 1.71 16.13 3.64
N SER A 267 0.82 16.07 2.64
CA SER A 267 0.44 17.25 1.85
C SER A 267 -0.31 18.31 2.66
N GLU A 268 -0.97 17.91 3.74
CA GLU A 268 -1.78 18.80 4.58
C GLU A 268 -1.02 19.29 5.83
N GLU A 269 0.24 18.93 6.02
CA GLU A 269 1.00 19.27 7.23
C GLU A 269 1.03 20.79 7.48
N GLU A 270 1.31 21.57 6.45
CA GLU A 270 1.40 23.04 6.58
C GLU A 270 0.04 23.66 6.89
N SER A 271 -1.02 23.24 6.20
CA SER A 271 -2.39 23.74 6.46
C SER A 271 -2.88 23.36 7.85
N LEU A 272 -2.61 22.14 8.32
CA LEU A 272 -2.95 21.70 9.67
C LEU A 272 -2.20 22.49 10.74
N ARG A 273 -0.92 22.79 10.54
CA ARG A 273 -0.13 23.65 11.46
C ARG A 273 -0.71 25.06 11.58
N LEU A 274 -1.12 25.64 10.45
CA LEU A 274 -1.77 26.95 10.45
C LEU A 274 -3.11 26.93 11.19
N LEU A 275 -3.95 25.94 10.95
CA LEU A 275 -5.22 25.77 11.66
C LEU A 275 -5.04 25.63 13.18
N ILE A 276 -4.02 24.89 13.61
CA ILE A 276 -3.69 24.73 15.04
C ILE A 276 -3.25 26.08 15.64
N GLN A 277 -2.46 26.87 14.94
CA GLN A 277 -1.99 28.17 15.41
C GLN A 277 -3.12 29.21 15.45
N ASP A 278 -3.95 29.27 14.42
CA ASP A 278 -5.05 30.26 14.31
C ASP A 278 -6.15 30.02 15.36
N ASN A 279 -6.42 28.77 15.70
CA ASN A 279 -7.47 28.40 16.65
C ASN A 279 -6.97 28.35 18.11
N LEU A 280 -5.72 28.78 18.38
CA LEU A 280 -5.12 28.69 19.73
C LEU A 280 -5.24 27.29 20.35
N LEU A 281 -5.28 26.27 19.53
CA LEU A 281 -5.21 24.86 19.97
C LEU A 281 -3.76 24.62 20.42
N LEU A 282 -3.42 25.13 21.61
CA LEU A 282 -2.19 24.79 22.30
C LEU A 282 -2.30 23.32 22.72
N MET A 283 -1.66 22.49 21.97
CA MET A 283 -1.48 21.06 22.27
C MET A 283 -0.21 20.82 23.05
#